data_2c514005f14da40bd265076758e175df
#
_entry.id   2c514005f14da40bd265076758e175df
#
_cell.length_a   1.000
_cell.length_b   1.000
_cell.length_c   1.000
_cell.angle_alpha   90.00
_cell.angle_beta   90.00
_cell.angle_gamma   90.00
#
_symmetry.space_group_name_H-M   'P 1'
#
loop_
_entity.id
_entity.type
_entity.pdbx_description
1 polymer ?
#
loop_
_entity_poly.entity_id
_entity_poly.type
_entity_poly.pdbx_seq_one_letter_code
_entity_poly.pdbx_strand_id
1 'polypeptide(L)'
;MQAERGPAGNRCRMGVTVEKAERAGVETSHARRFRNFVGRSLVPKSPVLLSLRNYILLTPPVFALRFHLRRLYWRLTGHKLQQLVKGQGVESGFVAEKVLPYNLGNINIINRGRTERVIAILRSIRGLKLGALNTLVVGPRNEAELLLLSSYGFDPAKLTAIDLFSYSPAVRLMDMHELKFSDSSFDAVYSAFVITYSDDIPKAVAETIRVAKDGALVVFVYEHLALGAGNRFGKNNLSNGPDDLLALFGANAGHVFWKEDFESEGSYTSSVVFRLTKPKA
;
A
#
# COMPACT_ATOMS: atom_id res chain seq x y z
N MET A 1 41.34 58.76 4.70
CA MET A 1 41.40 58.99 3.27
C MET A 1 40.64 57.86 2.58
N GLN A 2 39.52 58.21 1.95
CA GLN A 2 38.72 57.54 0.91
C GLN A 2 38.40 56.04 1.07
N ALA A 3 37.26 55.72 1.39
CA ALA A 3 35.94 55.47 0.81
C ALA A 3 35.95 55.00 -0.65
N GLU A 4 35.65 53.72 -0.89
CA GLU A 4 35.08 53.31 -2.17
C GLU A 4 33.89 52.34 -1.92
N ARG A 5 32.75 52.73 -2.52
CA ARG A 5 31.47 52.03 -2.54
C ARG A 5 31.46 51.10 -3.76
N GLY A 6 31.09 49.88 -3.60
CA GLY A 6 30.75 48.94 -4.70
C GLY A 6 29.29 48.52 -4.59
N PRO A 7 28.62 48.11 -5.70
CA PRO A 7 27.19 48.28 -5.89
C PRO A 7 26.33 47.10 -5.39
N ALA A 8 25.07 47.46 -5.12
CA ALA A 8 23.98 46.59 -4.71
C ALA A 8 23.70 45.45 -5.72
N GLY A 9 23.87 44.23 -5.29
CA GLY A 9 23.43 43.03 -6.00
C GLY A 9 22.04 42.59 -5.56
N ASN A 10 21.11 42.57 -6.48
CA ASN A 10 19.74 42.10 -6.38
C ASN A 10 19.62 40.75 -5.68
N ARG A 11 19.04 40.70 -4.49
CA ARG A 11 18.52 39.47 -3.87
C ARG A 11 17.15 39.18 -4.46
N CYS A 12 17.11 38.27 -5.40
CA CYS A 12 15.88 37.64 -5.85
C CYS A 12 15.30 36.85 -4.67
N ARG A 13 14.25 37.35 -4.05
CA ARG A 13 13.44 36.62 -3.07
C ARG A 13 12.62 35.60 -3.79
N MET A 14 13.10 34.36 -3.85
CA MET A 14 12.23 33.19 -4.00
C MET A 14 11.77 32.79 -2.60
N GLY A 15 10.77 33.44 -2.11
CA GLY A 15 9.98 33.00 -0.97
C GLY A 15 9.03 31.89 -1.42
N VAL A 16 9.52 30.65 -1.45
CA VAL A 16 8.63 29.50 -1.50
C VAL A 16 8.09 29.31 -0.09
N THR A 17 6.84 29.66 0.07
CA THR A 17 6.07 29.47 1.30
C THR A 17 5.97 27.99 1.63
N VAL A 18 6.74 27.54 2.62
CA VAL A 18 6.73 26.19 3.21
C VAL A 18 5.46 25.95 4.07
N GLU A 19 4.54 26.91 4.13
CA GLU A 19 3.41 26.94 5.07
C GLU A 19 2.13 26.23 4.58
N LYS A 20 2.19 25.44 3.49
CA LYS A 20 1.01 24.70 2.97
C LYS A 20 1.07 23.19 3.08
N ALA A 21 2.09 22.61 3.69
CA ALA A 21 2.22 21.15 3.79
C ALA A 21 1.55 20.53 5.04
N GLU A 22 1.20 21.31 6.04
CA GLU A 22 0.64 20.78 7.30
C GLU A 22 -0.88 20.49 7.29
N ARG A 23 -1.59 20.74 6.20
CA ARG A 23 -3.03 20.43 6.09
C ARG A 23 -3.37 19.21 5.24
N ALA A 24 -2.45 18.28 5.06
CA ALA A 24 -2.66 17.06 4.25
C ALA A 24 -3.46 15.95 4.96
N GLY A 25 -4.09 16.22 6.10
CA GLY A 25 -4.99 15.26 6.77
C GLY A 25 -6.45 15.34 6.32
N VAL A 26 -6.84 16.34 5.54
CA VAL A 26 -8.22 16.51 5.09
C VAL A 26 -8.33 16.02 3.65
N GLU A 27 -8.95 14.87 3.47
CA GLU A 27 -9.37 14.38 2.15
C GLU A 27 -10.10 15.51 1.40
N THR A 28 -9.57 15.92 0.25
CA THR A 28 -10.20 16.98 -0.55
C THR A 28 -11.63 16.54 -0.89
N SER A 29 -12.59 17.48 -0.79
CA SER A 29 -14.01 17.23 -1.05
C SER A 29 -14.26 16.58 -2.43
N HIS A 30 -13.37 16.80 -3.38
CA HIS A 30 -13.40 16.19 -4.72
C HIS A 30 -13.07 14.70 -4.72
N ALA A 31 -12.05 14.26 -3.97
CA ALA A 31 -11.71 12.84 -3.86
C ALA A 31 -12.85 12.05 -3.20
N ARG A 32 -13.48 12.66 -2.18
CA ARG A 32 -14.66 12.10 -1.50
C ARG A 32 -15.89 12.06 -2.40
N ARG A 33 -16.14 13.12 -3.19
CA ARG A 33 -17.25 13.16 -4.15
C ARG A 33 -17.07 12.15 -5.28
N PHE A 34 -15.87 12.02 -5.85
CA PHE A 34 -15.59 11.06 -6.90
C PHE A 34 -15.70 9.63 -6.40
N ARG A 35 -15.15 9.32 -5.22
CA ARG A 35 -15.28 8.02 -4.56
C ARG A 35 -16.75 7.66 -4.30
N ASN A 36 -17.56 8.63 -3.85
CA ASN A 36 -18.99 8.45 -3.63
C ASN A 36 -19.76 8.33 -4.93
N PHE A 37 -19.39 9.05 -5.99
CA PHE A 37 -20.04 8.99 -7.29
C PHE A 37 -19.81 7.64 -7.98
N VAL A 38 -18.57 7.16 -8.02
CA VAL A 38 -18.23 5.87 -8.64
C VAL A 38 -18.67 4.67 -7.78
N GLY A 39 -18.70 4.82 -6.45
CA GLY A 39 -19.03 3.74 -5.53
C GLY A 39 -20.51 3.57 -5.22
N ARG A 40 -21.31 4.63 -5.23
CA ARG A 40 -22.73 4.57 -4.80
C ARG A 40 -23.77 4.47 -5.90
N SER A 41 -23.50 4.96 -7.08
CA SER A 41 -24.53 5.11 -8.11
C SER A 41 -24.92 3.81 -8.84
N LEU A 42 -24.14 2.72 -8.72
CA LEU A 42 -24.34 1.50 -9.50
C LEU A 42 -24.15 0.21 -8.68
N VAL A 43 -24.41 0.23 -7.39
CA VAL A 43 -24.39 -1.02 -6.60
C VAL A 43 -25.73 -1.72 -6.75
N PRO A 44 -25.83 -2.81 -7.52
CA PRO A 44 -27.07 -3.57 -7.63
C PRO A 44 -27.46 -4.12 -6.25
N LYS A 45 -28.73 -4.02 -5.90
CA LYS A 45 -29.27 -4.59 -4.66
C LYS A 45 -29.36 -6.12 -4.69
N SER A 46 -29.44 -6.70 -5.88
CA SER A 46 -29.50 -8.14 -6.07
C SER A 46 -28.10 -8.77 -6.01
N PRO A 47 -27.90 -9.84 -5.21
CA PRO A 47 -26.62 -10.57 -5.14
C PRO A 47 -26.15 -11.09 -6.52
N VAL A 48 -27.07 -11.53 -7.37
CA VAL A 48 -26.79 -12.03 -8.72
C VAL A 48 -26.26 -10.91 -9.62
N LEU A 49 -26.94 -9.75 -9.63
CA LEU A 49 -26.49 -8.59 -10.39
C LEU A 49 -25.16 -8.05 -9.89
N LEU A 50 -24.91 -8.10 -8.58
CA LEU A 50 -23.62 -7.74 -7.99
C LEU A 50 -22.51 -8.68 -8.46
N SER A 51 -22.79 -9.97 -8.48
CA SER A 51 -21.85 -10.99 -8.95
C SER A 51 -21.53 -10.81 -10.43
N LEU A 52 -22.57 -10.62 -11.28
CA LEU A 52 -22.40 -10.36 -12.71
C LEU A 52 -21.60 -9.08 -12.98
N ARG A 53 -21.93 -7.99 -12.26
CA ARG A 53 -21.18 -6.74 -12.34
C ARG A 53 -19.70 -6.96 -12.02
N ASN A 54 -19.41 -7.64 -10.91
CA ASN A 54 -18.03 -7.87 -10.49
C ASN A 54 -17.29 -8.76 -11.50
N TYR A 55 -17.96 -9.76 -12.08
CA TYR A 55 -17.40 -10.58 -13.14
C TYR A 55 -17.00 -9.74 -14.35
N ILE A 56 -17.91 -8.88 -14.86
CA ILE A 56 -17.61 -7.98 -15.99
C ILE A 56 -16.45 -7.04 -15.65
N LEU A 57 -16.47 -6.42 -14.47
CA LEU A 57 -15.44 -5.47 -14.04
C LEU A 57 -14.05 -6.11 -13.87
N LEU A 58 -14.00 -7.42 -13.70
CA LEU A 58 -12.76 -8.19 -13.55
C LEU A 58 -12.26 -8.79 -14.87
N THR A 59 -13.06 -8.74 -15.96
CA THR A 59 -12.53 -9.19 -17.27
C THR A 59 -11.31 -8.35 -17.64
N PRO A 60 -10.23 -8.97 -18.18
CA PRO A 60 -8.96 -8.27 -18.40
C PRO A 60 -9.09 -6.96 -19.18
N PRO A 61 -9.83 -6.90 -20.33
CA PRO A 61 -9.92 -5.65 -21.08
C PRO A 61 -10.70 -4.56 -20.33
N VAL A 62 -11.79 -4.91 -19.64
CA VAL A 62 -12.58 -3.94 -18.87
C VAL A 62 -11.79 -3.43 -17.66
N PHE A 63 -11.08 -4.32 -17.00
CA PHE A 63 -10.23 -3.94 -15.87
C PHE A 63 -9.11 -2.99 -16.31
N ALA A 64 -8.40 -3.30 -17.40
CA ALA A 64 -7.35 -2.45 -17.95
C ALA A 64 -7.91 -1.09 -18.37
N LEU A 65 -9.06 -1.06 -19.05
CA LEU A 65 -9.72 0.19 -19.42
C LEU A 65 -10.05 1.05 -18.19
N ARG A 66 -10.62 0.47 -17.14
CA ARG A 66 -10.92 1.18 -15.88
C ARG A 66 -9.67 1.79 -15.25
N PHE A 67 -8.59 1.02 -15.20
CA PHE A 67 -7.32 1.50 -14.66
C PHE A 67 -6.77 2.67 -15.46
N HIS A 68 -6.72 2.55 -16.80
CA HIS A 68 -6.21 3.60 -17.66
C HIS A 68 -7.07 4.86 -17.68
N LEU A 69 -8.42 4.71 -17.67
CA LEU A 69 -9.35 5.85 -17.56
C LEU A 69 -9.17 6.60 -16.23
N ARG A 70 -9.00 5.87 -15.12
CA ARG A 70 -8.78 6.47 -13.82
C ARG A 70 -7.44 7.22 -13.78
N ARG A 71 -6.40 6.64 -14.35
CA ARG A 71 -5.10 7.30 -14.49
C ARG A 71 -5.16 8.54 -15.37
N LEU A 72 -5.85 8.45 -16.50
CA LEU A 72 -6.07 9.60 -17.39
C LEU A 72 -6.82 10.71 -16.65
N TYR A 73 -7.85 10.37 -15.90
CA TYR A 73 -8.58 11.33 -15.07
C TYR A 73 -7.67 12.08 -14.11
N TRP A 74 -6.81 11.38 -13.35
CA TRP A 74 -5.88 12.04 -12.44
C TRP A 74 -4.89 12.95 -13.18
N ARG A 75 -4.42 12.49 -14.32
CA ARG A 75 -3.52 13.29 -15.17
C ARG A 75 -4.19 14.58 -15.67
N LEU A 76 -5.44 14.48 -16.15
CA LEU A 76 -6.21 15.63 -16.63
C LEU A 76 -6.61 16.59 -15.50
N THR A 77 -6.76 16.09 -14.29
CA THR A 77 -7.06 16.92 -13.12
C THR A 77 -5.81 17.49 -12.43
N GLY A 78 -4.65 17.38 -13.09
CA GLY A 78 -3.41 18.02 -12.64
C GLY A 78 -2.61 17.24 -11.59
N HIS A 79 -3.00 15.99 -11.29
CA HIS A 79 -2.23 15.16 -10.36
C HIS A 79 -0.94 14.67 -11.04
N LYS A 80 0.18 14.99 -10.40
CA LYS A 80 1.51 14.57 -10.85
C LYS A 80 2.04 13.47 -9.96
N LEU A 81 3.00 12.72 -10.47
CA LEU A 81 3.76 11.76 -9.67
C LEU A 81 4.49 12.51 -8.55
N GLN A 82 4.25 12.06 -7.33
CA GLN A 82 4.90 12.55 -6.13
C GLN A 82 5.62 11.39 -5.45
N GLN A 83 6.69 11.67 -4.73
CA GLN A 83 7.37 10.68 -3.91
C GLN A 83 7.81 11.30 -2.59
N LEU A 84 7.94 10.47 -1.57
CA LEU A 84 8.57 10.87 -0.30
C LEU A 84 10.03 11.25 -0.57
N VAL A 85 10.41 12.41 -0.04
CA VAL A 85 11.78 12.92 -0.16
C VAL A 85 12.63 12.32 0.95
N LYS A 86 13.93 12.12 0.68
CA LYS A 86 14.91 11.70 1.68
C LYS A 86 14.84 12.60 2.93
N GLY A 87 14.75 12.02 4.09
CA GLY A 87 14.55 12.73 5.36
C GLY A 87 13.10 12.78 5.85
N GLN A 88 12.15 12.22 5.08
CA GLN A 88 10.74 12.08 5.49
C GLN A 88 10.36 10.60 5.73
N GLY A 89 11.30 9.77 6.21
CA GLY A 89 11.11 8.35 6.47
C GLY A 89 11.80 7.41 5.46
N VAL A 90 12.34 7.93 4.36
CA VAL A 90 13.13 7.15 3.38
C VAL A 90 14.61 7.32 3.70
N GLU A 91 15.12 6.56 4.67
CA GLU A 91 16.48 6.77 5.18
C GLU A 91 17.56 5.99 4.43
N SER A 92 17.23 4.91 3.73
CA SER A 92 18.27 4.06 3.18
C SER A 92 18.55 4.28 1.71
N GLY A 93 19.83 4.23 1.38
CA GLY A 93 20.34 4.29 0.02
C GLY A 93 19.74 3.19 -0.87
N PHE A 94 19.49 1.99 -0.33
CA PHE A 94 18.97 0.87 -1.11
C PHE A 94 17.54 1.11 -1.63
N VAL A 95 16.62 1.56 -0.76
CA VAL A 95 15.24 1.87 -1.17
C VAL A 95 15.23 2.99 -2.20
N ALA A 96 15.97 4.06 -1.95
CA ALA A 96 16.05 5.21 -2.85
C ALA A 96 16.74 4.88 -4.19
N GLU A 97 17.82 4.10 -4.15
CA GLU A 97 18.66 3.85 -5.32
C GLU A 97 18.15 2.71 -6.21
N LYS A 98 17.51 1.69 -5.64
CA LYS A 98 17.11 0.49 -6.38
C LYS A 98 15.60 0.25 -6.41
N VAL A 99 14.94 0.30 -5.27
CA VAL A 99 13.53 -0.08 -5.14
C VAL A 99 12.61 0.97 -5.78
N LEU A 100 12.83 2.25 -5.49
CA LEU A 100 12.03 3.34 -6.06
C LEU A 100 12.13 3.40 -7.58
N PRO A 101 13.32 3.45 -8.22
CA PRO A 101 13.42 3.48 -9.68
C PRO A 101 12.77 2.27 -10.35
N TYR A 102 12.94 1.06 -9.78
CA TYR A 102 12.29 -0.15 -10.28
C TYR A 102 10.78 -0.04 -10.24
N ASN A 103 10.20 0.37 -9.12
CA ASN A 103 8.76 0.50 -8.97
C ASN A 103 8.18 1.65 -9.80
N LEU A 104 8.90 2.76 -9.92
CA LEU A 104 8.51 3.87 -10.80
C LEU A 104 8.50 3.46 -12.28
N GLY A 105 9.49 2.69 -12.72
CA GLY A 105 9.53 2.12 -14.08
C GLY A 105 8.35 1.18 -14.35
N ASN A 106 7.85 0.51 -13.32
CA ASN A 106 6.74 -0.44 -13.40
C ASN A 106 5.39 0.12 -12.93
N ILE A 107 5.26 1.43 -12.72
CA ILE A 107 4.05 2.06 -12.18
C ILE A 107 2.79 1.84 -13.04
N ASN A 108 2.97 1.50 -14.31
CA ASN A 108 1.90 1.27 -15.27
C ASN A 108 1.51 -0.20 -15.40
N ILE A 109 2.27 -1.09 -14.78
CA ILE A 109 2.03 -2.53 -14.90
C ILE A 109 0.87 -2.93 -14.00
N ILE A 110 -0.13 -3.58 -14.60
CA ILE A 110 -1.24 -4.21 -13.91
C ILE A 110 -0.82 -5.63 -13.54
N ASN A 111 -0.50 -5.86 -12.29
CA ASN A 111 -0.21 -7.20 -11.80
C ASN A 111 -1.38 -7.71 -10.96
N ARG A 112 -2.27 -8.49 -11.59
CA ARG A 112 -3.47 -9.01 -10.94
C ARG A 112 -3.19 -10.22 -10.06
N GLY A 113 -2.33 -11.12 -10.53
CA GLY A 113 -2.12 -12.43 -9.90
C GLY A 113 -1.69 -12.36 -8.44
N ARG A 114 -0.89 -11.34 -8.11
CA ARG A 114 -0.46 -11.09 -6.73
C ARG A 114 -1.63 -10.89 -5.77
N THR A 115 -2.54 -9.99 -6.13
CA THR A 115 -3.68 -9.59 -5.30
C THR A 115 -4.79 -10.65 -5.36
N GLU A 116 -5.07 -11.22 -6.52
CA GLU A 116 -6.14 -12.20 -6.70
C GLU A 116 -5.91 -13.47 -5.88
N ARG A 117 -4.67 -13.93 -5.78
CA ARG A 117 -4.30 -15.09 -4.97
C ARG A 117 -4.70 -14.90 -3.51
N VAL A 118 -4.33 -13.77 -2.94
CA VAL A 118 -4.64 -13.44 -1.53
C VAL A 118 -6.13 -13.27 -1.32
N ILE A 119 -6.79 -12.60 -2.24
CA ILE A 119 -8.25 -12.41 -2.16
C ILE A 119 -8.98 -13.76 -2.16
N ALA A 120 -8.52 -14.74 -2.94
CA ALA A 120 -9.08 -16.10 -2.94
C ALA A 120 -9.00 -16.72 -1.53
N ILE A 121 -7.84 -16.58 -0.87
CA ILE A 121 -7.65 -17.04 0.51
C ILE A 121 -8.61 -16.33 1.46
N LEU A 122 -8.68 -15.00 1.40
CA LEU A 122 -9.55 -14.21 2.29
C LEU A 122 -11.03 -14.57 2.10
N ARG A 123 -11.47 -14.83 0.88
CA ARG A 123 -12.85 -15.23 0.58
C ARG A 123 -13.19 -16.64 1.08
N SER A 124 -12.20 -17.47 1.32
CA SER A 124 -12.37 -18.80 1.90
C SER A 124 -12.56 -18.78 3.41
N ILE A 125 -12.25 -17.67 4.08
CA ILE A 125 -12.45 -17.51 5.53
C ILE A 125 -13.95 -17.32 5.80
N ARG A 126 -14.56 -18.33 6.43
CA ARG A 126 -15.98 -18.33 6.71
C ARG A 126 -16.36 -17.16 7.63
N GLY A 127 -17.40 -16.43 7.24
CA GLY A 127 -17.94 -15.31 8.02
C GLY A 127 -17.19 -13.99 7.86
N LEU A 128 -16.08 -13.94 7.11
CA LEU A 128 -15.36 -12.72 6.86
C LEU A 128 -16.14 -11.82 5.89
N LYS A 129 -16.45 -10.60 6.33
CA LYS A 129 -17.16 -9.59 5.53
C LYS A 129 -16.18 -8.53 5.07
N LEU A 130 -15.53 -8.73 3.93
CA LEU A 130 -14.47 -7.85 3.38
C LEU A 130 -14.90 -6.38 3.32
N GLY A 131 -16.12 -6.09 2.90
CA GLY A 131 -16.65 -4.73 2.82
C GLY A 131 -16.92 -4.05 4.18
N ALA A 132 -16.83 -4.79 5.28
CA ALA A 132 -16.97 -4.21 6.61
C ALA A 132 -15.65 -3.68 7.19
N LEU A 133 -14.50 -4.14 6.66
CA LEU A 133 -13.18 -3.90 7.22
C LEU A 133 -12.64 -2.53 6.83
N ASN A 134 -12.20 -1.74 7.82
CA ASN A 134 -11.29 -0.62 7.58
C ASN A 134 -9.91 -1.20 7.31
N THR A 135 -9.45 -1.14 6.07
CA THR A 135 -8.25 -1.85 5.63
C THR A 135 -7.13 -0.87 5.27
N LEU A 136 -5.97 -1.05 5.89
CA LEU A 136 -4.73 -0.42 5.46
C LEU A 136 -4.10 -1.28 4.36
N VAL A 137 -3.81 -0.67 3.21
CA VAL A 137 -3.11 -1.29 2.08
C VAL A 137 -1.73 -0.66 1.98
N VAL A 138 -0.69 -1.46 2.19
CA VAL A 138 0.70 -1.00 2.20
C VAL A 138 1.36 -1.33 0.86
N GLY A 139 1.87 -0.30 0.19
CA GLY A 139 2.66 -0.40 -1.03
C GLY A 139 1.93 -0.92 -2.27
N PRO A 140 0.74 -0.42 -2.62
CA PRO A 140 -0.02 -0.93 -3.76
C PRO A 140 0.59 -0.58 -5.14
N ARG A 141 1.73 0.10 -5.17
CA ARG A 141 2.41 0.63 -6.35
C ARG A 141 1.51 1.53 -7.23
N ASN A 142 0.27 1.14 -7.49
CA ASN A 142 -0.70 1.89 -8.27
C ASN A 142 -2.14 1.52 -7.89
N GLU A 143 -3.10 2.18 -8.53
CA GLU A 143 -4.52 1.98 -8.20
C GLU A 143 -5.11 0.66 -8.68
N ALA A 144 -4.42 -0.13 -9.51
CA ALA A 144 -4.95 -1.41 -9.97
C ALA A 144 -5.24 -2.36 -8.80
N GLU A 145 -4.39 -2.36 -7.78
CA GLU A 145 -4.58 -3.17 -6.58
C GLU A 145 -5.84 -2.75 -5.80
N LEU A 146 -6.05 -1.45 -5.64
CA LEU A 146 -7.26 -0.92 -4.98
C LEU A 146 -8.52 -1.23 -5.78
N LEU A 147 -8.44 -1.18 -7.11
CA LEU A 147 -9.54 -1.56 -8.00
C LEU A 147 -9.86 -3.05 -7.90
N LEU A 148 -8.84 -3.91 -7.77
CA LEU A 148 -9.02 -5.34 -7.56
C LEU A 148 -9.70 -5.62 -6.22
N LEU A 149 -9.15 -5.11 -5.13
CA LEU A 149 -9.73 -5.26 -3.78
C LEU A 149 -11.21 -4.84 -3.79
N SER A 150 -11.51 -3.67 -4.39
CA SER A 150 -12.89 -3.17 -4.48
C SER A 150 -13.79 -4.07 -5.33
N SER A 151 -13.27 -4.62 -6.42
CA SER A 151 -14.04 -5.51 -7.32
C SER A 151 -14.33 -6.86 -6.65
N TYR A 152 -13.54 -7.24 -5.67
CA TYR A 152 -13.73 -8.47 -4.90
C TYR A 152 -14.49 -8.28 -3.58
N GLY A 153 -14.99 -7.09 -3.31
CA GLY A 153 -15.93 -6.86 -2.22
C GLY A 153 -15.43 -6.01 -1.05
N PHE A 154 -14.20 -5.49 -1.11
CA PHE A 154 -13.79 -4.45 -0.17
C PHE A 154 -14.53 -3.14 -0.48
N ASP A 155 -14.94 -2.42 0.55
CA ASP A 155 -15.54 -1.10 0.39
C ASP A 155 -14.44 -0.07 0.07
N PRO A 156 -14.45 0.57 -1.12
CA PRO A 156 -13.47 1.59 -1.47
C PRO A 156 -13.38 2.74 -0.46
N ALA A 157 -14.48 3.03 0.24
CA ALA A 157 -14.52 4.07 1.27
C ALA A 157 -13.75 3.70 2.53
N LYS A 158 -13.49 2.41 2.73
CA LYS A 158 -12.77 1.83 3.89
C LYS A 158 -11.35 1.38 3.54
N LEU A 159 -10.91 1.56 2.30
CA LEU A 159 -9.53 1.32 1.91
C LEU A 159 -8.70 2.59 2.16
N THR A 160 -7.67 2.46 2.95
CA THR A 160 -6.62 3.47 3.12
C THR A 160 -5.33 2.89 2.55
N ALA A 161 -4.80 3.52 1.51
CA ALA A 161 -3.58 3.05 0.88
C ALA A 161 -2.41 4.00 1.13
N ILE A 162 -1.23 3.44 1.33
CA ILE A 162 0.02 4.17 1.51
C ILE A 162 1.12 3.61 0.61
N ASP A 163 1.98 4.49 0.10
CA ASP A 163 3.18 4.12 -0.64
C ASP A 163 4.22 5.23 -0.53
N LEU A 164 5.47 4.94 -0.89
CA LEU A 164 6.55 5.94 -0.97
C LEU A 164 6.40 6.89 -2.16
N PHE A 165 5.58 6.54 -3.13
CA PHE A 165 5.29 7.36 -4.31
C PHE A 165 3.83 7.16 -4.77
N SER A 166 3.25 8.18 -5.39
CA SER A 166 1.93 8.08 -5.99
C SER A 166 1.67 9.20 -7.00
N TYR A 167 0.88 8.90 -8.02
CA TYR A 167 0.25 9.91 -8.89
C TYR A 167 -1.24 10.11 -8.56
N SER A 168 -1.73 9.40 -7.58
CA SER A 168 -3.15 9.35 -7.24
C SER A 168 -3.40 9.79 -5.80
N PRO A 169 -4.40 10.64 -5.55
CA PRO A 169 -4.80 11.00 -4.19
C PRO A 169 -5.44 9.85 -3.41
N ALA A 170 -5.69 8.70 -4.06
CA ALA A 170 -6.18 7.50 -3.38
C ALA A 170 -5.06 6.78 -2.61
N VAL A 171 -3.81 7.09 -2.89
CA VAL A 171 -2.63 6.53 -2.21
C VAL A 171 -1.89 7.67 -1.52
N ARG A 172 -1.79 7.62 -0.21
CA ARG A 172 -1.09 8.63 0.60
C ARG A 172 0.40 8.35 0.58
N LEU A 173 1.21 9.39 0.49
CA LEU A 173 2.66 9.26 0.64
C LEU A 173 2.99 9.03 2.12
N MET A 174 3.49 7.85 2.44
CA MET A 174 3.82 7.47 3.82
C MET A 174 4.76 6.27 3.82
N ASP A 175 5.68 6.27 4.77
CA ASP A 175 6.57 5.15 5.05
C ASP A 175 5.90 4.15 5.99
N MET A 176 6.05 2.85 5.72
CA MET A 176 5.50 1.79 6.57
C MET A 176 6.20 1.67 7.93
N HIS A 177 7.39 2.28 8.06
CA HIS A 177 8.16 2.30 9.31
C HIS A 177 7.74 3.44 10.25
N GLU A 178 6.89 4.37 9.77
CA GLU A 178 6.40 5.51 10.55
C GLU A 178 4.99 5.88 10.10
N LEU A 179 4.00 5.10 10.53
CA LEU A 179 2.62 5.27 10.14
C LEU A 179 1.95 6.43 10.90
N LYS A 180 1.48 7.44 10.19
CA LYS A 180 0.79 8.59 10.77
C LYS A 180 -0.70 8.30 11.03
N PHE A 181 -0.97 7.17 11.66
CA PHE A 181 -2.29 6.75 12.09
C PHE A 181 -2.29 6.50 13.59
N SER A 182 -3.44 6.68 14.23
CA SER A 182 -3.63 6.34 15.63
C SER A 182 -3.55 4.83 15.83
N ASP A 183 -3.23 4.42 17.05
CA ASP A 183 -3.22 3.03 17.44
C ASP A 183 -4.59 2.40 17.21
N SER A 184 -4.61 1.11 16.90
CA SER A 184 -5.84 0.32 16.75
C SER A 184 -6.87 0.96 15.79
N SER A 185 -6.43 1.47 14.66
CA SER A 185 -7.27 2.14 13.65
C SER A 185 -7.86 1.21 12.61
N PHE A 186 -7.21 0.08 12.33
CA PHE A 186 -7.56 -0.77 11.20
C PHE A 186 -8.06 -2.14 11.63
N ASP A 187 -9.10 -2.62 10.93
CA ASP A 187 -9.64 -3.97 11.08
C ASP A 187 -8.87 -4.99 10.24
N ALA A 188 -8.11 -4.51 9.25
CA ALA A 188 -7.20 -5.34 8.46
C ALA A 188 -5.98 -4.53 8.00
N VAL A 189 -4.82 -5.20 7.92
CA VAL A 189 -3.61 -4.69 7.26
C VAL A 189 -3.24 -5.65 6.16
N TYR A 190 -3.14 -5.13 4.93
CA TYR A 190 -2.81 -5.86 3.72
C TYR A 190 -1.51 -5.34 3.15
N SER A 191 -0.50 -6.18 3.06
CA SER A 191 0.82 -5.87 2.50
C SER A 191 1.24 -6.96 1.51
N ALA A 192 1.29 -6.61 0.22
CA ALA A 192 1.65 -7.55 -0.82
C ALA A 192 2.93 -7.12 -1.53
N PHE A 193 3.97 -7.95 -1.44
CA PHE A 193 5.26 -7.76 -2.11
C PHE A 193 6.00 -6.47 -1.73
N VAL A 194 5.91 -6.07 -0.47
CA VAL A 194 6.50 -4.82 0.04
C VAL A 194 7.49 -5.07 1.18
N ILE A 195 7.16 -5.97 2.10
CA ILE A 195 7.91 -6.15 3.35
C ILE A 195 9.39 -6.51 3.13
N THR A 196 9.71 -7.24 2.08
CA THR A 196 11.10 -7.61 1.74
C THR A 196 11.94 -6.43 1.26
N TYR A 197 11.31 -5.32 0.90
CA TYR A 197 12.00 -4.07 0.57
C TYR A 197 12.25 -3.19 1.78
N SER A 198 11.80 -3.61 2.96
CA SER A 198 12.03 -2.91 4.22
C SER A 198 13.51 -2.96 4.60
N ASP A 199 14.04 -1.84 5.06
CA ASP A 199 15.36 -1.78 5.68
C ASP A 199 15.33 -2.20 7.15
N ASP A 200 14.14 -2.14 7.77
CA ASP A 200 13.89 -2.49 9.16
C ASP A 200 12.53 -3.20 9.29
N ILE A 201 12.51 -4.51 8.97
CA ILE A 201 11.30 -5.32 9.05
C ILE A 201 10.72 -5.33 10.48
N PRO A 202 11.49 -5.45 11.57
CA PRO A 202 10.96 -5.36 12.92
C PRO A 202 10.18 -4.06 13.19
N LYS A 203 10.67 -2.93 12.72
CA LYS A 203 10.00 -1.64 12.87
C LYS A 203 8.69 -1.59 12.07
N ALA A 204 8.68 -2.07 10.83
CA ALA A 204 7.46 -2.15 10.01
C ALA A 204 6.41 -3.09 10.64
N VAL A 205 6.85 -4.19 11.26
CA VAL A 205 5.99 -5.11 12.01
C VAL A 205 5.43 -4.42 13.25
N ALA A 206 6.27 -3.71 14.02
CA ALA A 206 5.83 -2.98 15.22
C ALA A 206 4.76 -1.93 14.88
N GLU A 207 4.93 -1.17 13.79
CA GLU A 207 3.94 -0.23 13.30
C GLU A 207 2.64 -0.92 12.85
N THR A 208 2.76 -2.08 12.17
CA THR A 208 1.59 -2.90 11.81
C THR A 208 0.81 -3.33 13.06
N ILE A 209 1.50 -3.83 14.10
CA ILE A 209 0.88 -4.20 15.38
C ILE A 209 0.22 -2.98 16.02
N ARG A 210 0.88 -1.85 16.03
CA ARG A 210 0.38 -0.63 16.65
C ARG A 210 -0.93 -0.16 16.02
N VAL A 211 -0.98 -0.05 14.69
CA VAL A 211 -2.13 0.51 13.98
C VAL A 211 -3.28 -0.46 13.78
N ALA A 212 -3.02 -1.76 13.83
CA ALA A 212 -4.05 -2.79 13.75
C ALA A 212 -4.81 -2.89 15.08
N LYS A 213 -6.10 -3.18 15.03
CA LYS A 213 -6.93 -3.48 16.19
C LYS A 213 -6.60 -4.86 16.77
N ASP A 214 -6.96 -5.10 18.02
CA ASP A 214 -7.06 -6.47 18.50
C ASP A 214 -8.10 -7.24 17.67
N GLY A 215 -7.78 -8.47 17.29
CA GLY A 215 -8.59 -9.27 16.37
C GLY A 215 -8.50 -8.87 14.90
N ALA A 216 -7.68 -7.89 14.52
CA ALA A 216 -7.50 -7.48 13.14
C ALA A 216 -6.93 -8.61 12.27
N LEU A 217 -7.32 -8.61 11.00
CA LEU A 217 -6.78 -9.52 10.00
C LEU A 217 -5.47 -8.96 9.45
N VAL A 218 -4.40 -9.72 9.54
CA VAL A 218 -3.09 -9.35 8.99
C VAL A 218 -2.77 -10.26 7.83
N VAL A 219 -2.39 -9.64 6.70
CA VAL A 219 -2.16 -10.31 5.43
C VAL A 219 -0.82 -9.86 4.87
N PHE A 220 0.10 -10.81 4.74
CA PHE A 220 1.37 -10.58 4.05
C PHE A 220 1.53 -11.56 2.90
N VAL A 221 1.99 -11.04 1.77
CA VAL A 221 2.54 -11.83 0.66
C VAL A 221 3.85 -11.21 0.25
N TYR A 222 4.87 -12.03 0.08
CA TYR A 222 6.19 -11.55 -0.30
C TYR A 222 6.97 -12.61 -1.07
N GLU A 223 7.93 -12.13 -1.86
CA GLU A 223 8.91 -12.98 -2.50
C GLU A 223 10.21 -12.89 -1.70
N HIS A 224 10.84 -14.02 -1.47
CA HIS A 224 12.22 -14.09 -1.04
C HIS A 224 13.01 -14.93 -2.05
N LEU A 225 14.28 -14.59 -2.23
CA LEU A 225 15.15 -15.31 -3.13
C LEU A 225 15.87 -16.41 -2.36
N ALA A 226 16.05 -17.55 -3.00
CA ALA A 226 16.85 -18.64 -2.45
C ALA A 226 18.24 -18.13 -2.03
N LEU A 227 18.75 -18.64 -0.92
CA LEU A 227 20.11 -18.39 -0.45
C LEU A 227 21.10 -18.66 -1.59
N GLY A 228 21.83 -17.66 -2.04
CA GLY A 228 22.79 -17.75 -3.14
C GLY A 228 22.35 -17.22 -4.49
N ALA A 229 21.06 -16.92 -4.72
CA ALA A 229 20.55 -16.35 -5.96
C ALA A 229 20.77 -14.84 -6.10
N GLY A 230 21.67 -14.24 -5.32
CA GLY A 230 21.98 -12.80 -5.33
C GLY A 230 20.72 -11.97 -5.10
N ASN A 231 20.46 -11.65 -3.86
CA ASN A 231 19.28 -10.87 -3.49
C ASN A 231 19.25 -9.52 -4.25
N ARG A 232 18.48 -9.45 -5.32
CA ARG A 232 18.37 -8.23 -6.13
C ARG A 232 17.82 -7.06 -5.34
N PHE A 233 17.03 -7.31 -4.28
CA PHE A 233 16.14 -6.32 -3.70
C PHE A 233 16.03 -6.33 -2.17
N GLY A 234 16.86 -7.01 -1.41
CA GLY A 234 16.73 -6.96 0.04
C GLY A 234 17.96 -7.35 0.83
N LYS A 235 18.21 -6.63 1.90
CA LYS A 235 19.21 -7.01 2.93
C LYS A 235 18.64 -8.02 3.91
N ASN A 236 17.33 -8.09 4.01
CA ASN A 236 16.62 -8.86 5.03
C ASN A 236 15.96 -10.05 4.36
N ASN A 237 16.52 -11.23 4.55
CA ASN A 237 15.92 -12.48 4.14
C ASN A 237 15.04 -12.99 5.27
N LEU A 238 13.74 -13.09 4.99
CA LEU A 238 12.85 -13.97 5.74
C LEU A 238 13.10 -15.39 5.22
N SER A 239 14.26 -15.97 5.58
CA SER A 239 14.83 -17.16 4.92
C SER A 239 14.05 -18.42 5.20
N ASN A 240 13.33 -18.48 6.33
CA ASN A 240 12.43 -19.58 6.68
C ASN A 240 10.97 -19.25 6.33
N GLY A 241 10.78 -18.38 5.33
CA GLY A 241 9.45 -18.05 4.83
C GLY A 241 8.52 -17.44 5.87
N PRO A 242 7.25 -17.88 5.91
CA PRO A 242 6.24 -17.26 6.77
C PRO A 242 6.52 -17.43 8.26
N ASP A 243 7.32 -18.41 8.68
CA ASP A 243 7.64 -18.61 10.10
C ASP A 243 8.54 -17.51 10.65
N ASP A 244 9.50 -17.01 9.86
CA ASP A 244 10.32 -15.86 10.25
C ASP A 244 9.47 -14.61 10.47
N LEU A 245 8.50 -14.37 9.58
CA LEU A 245 7.60 -13.24 9.73
C LEU A 245 6.69 -13.39 10.96
N LEU A 246 6.10 -14.56 11.18
CA LEU A 246 5.27 -14.85 12.35
C LEU A 246 6.07 -14.71 13.65
N ALA A 247 7.34 -15.12 13.67
CA ALA A 247 8.23 -14.96 14.81
C ALA A 247 8.43 -13.48 15.20
N LEU A 248 8.48 -12.58 14.21
CA LEU A 248 8.58 -11.12 14.47
C LEU A 248 7.31 -10.56 15.11
N PHE A 249 6.14 -11.13 14.81
CA PHE A 249 4.90 -10.78 15.52
C PHE A 249 4.83 -11.38 16.92
N GLY A 250 5.56 -12.48 17.17
CA GLY A 250 5.63 -13.14 18.48
C GLY A 250 4.24 -13.49 19.03
N ALA A 251 3.96 -13.11 20.27
CA ALA A 251 2.67 -13.34 20.91
C ALA A 251 1.49 -12.60 20.24
N ASN A 252 1.78 -11.63 19.38
CA ASN A 252 0.74 -10.94 18.60
C ASN A 252 0.29 -11.73 17.37
N ALA A 253 1.01 -12.76 16.92
CA ALA A 253 0.55 -13.69 15.90
C ALA A 253 -0.44 -14.67 16.52
N GLY A 254 -1.74 -14.34 16.45
CA GLY A 254 -2.80 -15.19 16.97
C GLY A 254 -3.13 -16.33 16.00
N HIS A 255 -4.42 -16.59 15.80
CA HIS A 255 -4.87 -17.68 14.94
C HIS A 255 -4.43 -17.50 13.49
N VAL A 256 -3.67 -18.46 12.94
CA VAL A 256 -3.22 -18.48 11.55
C VAL A 256 -4.29 -19.16 10.70
N PHE A 257 -4.89 -18.42 9.76
CA PHE A 257 -5.88 -18.94 8.81
C PHE A 257 -5.22 -19.59 7.60
N TRP A 258 -4.06 -19.06 7.21
CA TRP A 258 -3.30 -19.51 6.04
C TRP A 258 -1.82 -19.28 6.24
N LYS A 259 -1.03 -20.28 5.86
CA LYS A 259 0.43 -20.20 5.79
C LYS A 259 0.90 -21.01 4.59
N GLU A 260 1.61 -20.39 3.68
CA GLU A 260 2.13 -21.02 2.49
C GLU A 260 3.53 -20.51 2.20
N ASP A 261 4.39 -21.43 1.87
CA ASP A 261 5.70 -21.20 1.32
C ASP A 261 5.82 -21.95 0.01
N PHE A 262 5.91 -21.21 -1.09
CA PHE A 262 5.92 -21.81 -2.43
C PHE A 262 7.25 -21.55 -3.11
N GLU A 263 7.95 -22.63 -3.43
CA GLU A 263 9.21 -22.62 -4.16
C GLU A 263 8.96 -22.81 -5.65
N SER A 264 9.57 -21.97 -6.50
CA SER A 264 9.66 -22.16 -7.94
C SER A 264 11.00 -21.66 -8.45
N GLU A 265 11.77 -22.50 -9.16
CA GLU A 265 13.02 -22.16 -9.87
C GLU A 265 13.84 -20.98 -9.28
N GLY A 266 14.23 -21.07 -7.99
CA GLY A 266 15.05 -20.07 -7.30
C GLY A 266 14.32 -18.83 -6.81
N SER A 267 13.00 -18.80 -6.88
CA SER A 267 12.15 -17.78 -6.26
C SER A 267 11.14 -18.43 -5.33
N TYR A 268 10.99 -17.88 -4.14
CA TYR A 268 10.02 -18.32 -3.15
C TYR A 268 8.96 -17.25 -2.98
N THR A 269 7.69 -17.63 -2.98
CA THR A 269 6.58 -16.76 -2.62
C THR A 269 5.95 -17.28 -1.36
N SER A 270 6.06 -16.51 -0.30
CA SER A 270 5.42 -16.81 0.98
C SER A 270 4.14 -16.00 1.12
N SER A 271 3.13 -16.61 1.70
CA SER A 271 1.90 -15.93 2.09
C SER A 271 1.44 -16.35 3.47
N VAL A 272 1.01 -15.40 4.25
CA VAL A 272 0.46 -15.63 5.58
C VAL A 272 -0.75 -14.75 5.82
N VAL A 273 -1.79 -15.35 6.38
CA VAL A 273 -3.01 -14.68 6.83
C VAL A 273 -3.30 -15.13 8.26
N PHE A 274 -3.31 -14.20 9.18
CA PHE A 274 -3.55 -14.50 10.58
C PHE A 274 -4.36 -13.40 11.27
N ARG A 275 -4.88 -13.73 12.43
CA ARG A 275 -5.55 -12.78 13.32
C ARG A 275 -4.53 -12.20 14.29
N LEU A 276 -4.44 -10.88 14.33
CA LEU A 276 -3.64 -10.22 15.34
C LEU A 276 -4.30 -10.37 16.72
N THR A 277 -3.49 -10.63 17.71
CA THR A 277 -3.90 -10.65 19.13
C THR A 277 -3.07 -9.62 19.88
N LYS A 278 -3.72 -8.72 20.60
CA LYS A 278 -3.04 -7.81 21.50
C LYS A 278 -3.18 -8.31 22.94
N PRO A 279 -2.09 -8.31 23.73
CA PRO A 279 -2.22 -8.61 25.16
C PRO A 279 -3.26 -7.68 25.78
N LYS A 280 -4.12 -8.23 26.62
CA LYS A 280 -4.98 -7.39 27.45
C LYS A 280 -4.07 -6.61 28.41
N ALA A 281 -4.20 -5.29 28.37
CA ALA A 281 -3.52 -4.42 29.33
C ALA A 281 -3.99 -4.68 30.76
#